data_0eb11bf4e33f52bb0872d25335963c59
#
_entry.id   0eb11bf4e33f52bb0872d25335963c59
#
_cell.length_a   1.000
_cell.length_b   1.000
_cell.length_c   1.000
_cell.angle_alpha   90.00
_cell.angle_beta   90.00
_cell.angle_gamma   90.00
#
_symmetry.space_group_name_H-M   'P 1'
#
loop_
_entity.id
_entity.type
_entity.pdbx_description
1 polymer ?
#
loop_
_entity_poly.entity_id
_entity_poly.type
_entity_poly.pdbx_seq_one_letter_code
_entity_poly.pdbx_strand_id
1 'polypeptide(L)'
;MTRFLNRWRQNTSFALLLITLCWSLSVIVWTPASSAALPAGNAITDGKALLRYALPIDNSNVRKLQSSLEDIANQLRANRRWSAISSDISTASRMVKDPAKILASVPQERQSQAKDLIDSIEAGIADLRQAADAKDKENIWMRRAKVLELVGELEQLMVKDFPYEVPAEYSNLPQLKGRATVEMTTTKGPITLVVDGYSAPVTAGNFVDLVQRGFYNGLEFIRAEESYVLQTGDPAGPDQGFIDPATGKYRAVPLEILVKDESTPTYGITLEQAGRYRDEPVLPFSAYGAVAMARPEFETNGGSSQFFFFLFEPELTPAGRNLLDGRYTVFGYVIEGKEVLEKLKEGDKVESARVINGTENLVQPQVA
;
A
#
# COMPACT_ATOMS: atom_id res chain seq x y z
N MET A 1 59.20 47.84 30.25
CA MET A 1 58.15 48.03 29.23
C MET A 1 57.85 46.82 28.36
N THR A 2 58.75 45.87 28.20
CA THR A 2 58.63 44.68 27.36
C THR A 2 57.82 43.50 27.95
N ARG A 3 57.60 43.42 29.27
CA ARG A 3 56.81 42.37 29.90
C ARG A 3 55.29 42.57 29.85
N PHE A 4 54.83 43.82 29.64
CA PHE A 4 53.39 44.15 29.56
C PHE A 4 52.84 43.85 28.18
N LEU A 5 53.59 44.04 27.12
CA LEU A 5 53.18 43.79 25.74
C LEU A 5 53.06 42.29 25.42
N ASN A 6 53.85 41.41 26.04
CA ASN A 6 53.77 39.96 25.83
C ASN A 6 52.52 39.35 26.50
N ARG A 7 52.05 39.87 27.62
CA ARG A 7 50.82 39.42 28.27
C ARG A 7 49.58 39.85 27.48
N TRP A 8 49.62 40.96 26.81
CA TRP A 8 48.51 41.46 25.99
C TRP A 8 48.36 40.63 24.70
N ARG A 9 49.47 40.23 24.06
CA ARG A 9 49.47 39.35 22.87
C ARG A 9 49.00 37.95 23.18
N GLN A 10 49.29 37.40 24.34
CA GLN A 10 48.82 36.08 24.75
C GLN A 10 47.29 36.09 25.02
N ASN A 11 46.76 37.13 25.66
CA ASN A 11 45.33 37.23 25.95
C ASN A 11 44.50 37.48 24.70
N THR A 12 45.01 38.24 23.71
CA THR A 12 44.28 38.46 22.43
C THR A 12 44.31 37.20 21.58
N SER A 13 45.38 36.38 21.59
CA SER A 13 45.39 35.11 20.88
C SER A 13 44.44 34.06 21.49
N PHE A 14 44.32 34.05 22.83
CA PHE A 14 43.38 33.16 23.54
C PHE A 14 41.90 33.61 23.31
N ALA A 15 41.62 34.88 23.27
CA ALA A 15 40.31 35.41 22.96
C ALA A 15 39.87 35.14 21.52
N LEU A 16 40.80 35.26 20.54
CA LEU A 16 40.55 34.89 19.14
C LEU A 16 40.32 33.40 18.97
N LEU A 17 41.03 32.52 19.69
CA LEU A 17 40.85 31.08 19.66
C LEU A 17 39.50 30.66 20.27
N LEU A 18 39.04 31.32 21.32
CA LEU A 18 37.72 31.12 21.92
C LEU A 18 36.61 31.59 21.00
N ILE A 19 36.76 32.70 20.30
CA ILE A 19 35.77 33.21 19.36
C ILE A 19 35.66 32.28 18.14
N THR A 20 36.77 31.78 17.61
CA THR A 20 36.75 30.80 16.50
C THR A 20 36.14 29.45 16.92
N LEU A 21 36.39 28.99 18.17
CA LEU A 21 35.79 27.78 18.72
C LEU A 21 34.26 27.95 18.93
N CYS A 22 33.82 29.10 19.42
CA CYS A 22 32.37 29.40 19.54
C CYS A 22 31.67 29.51 18.17
N TRP A 23 32.34 30.02 17.14
CA TRP A 23 31.79 30.09 15.80
C TRP A 23 31.71 28.68 15.14
N SER A 24 32.72 27.83 15.34
CA SER A 24 32.68 26.46 14.83
C SER A 24 31.60 25.59 15.53
N LEU A 25 31.36 25.80 16.81
CA LEU A 25 30.28 25.16 17.56
C LEU A 25 28.89 25.69 17.14
N SER A 26 28.78 26.97 16.75
CA SER A 26 27.51 27.55 16.28
C SER A 26 27.11 27.09 14.88
N VAL A 27 28.06 26.69 14.03
CA VAL A 27 27.79 26.14 12.70
C VAL A 27 27.33 24.66 12.77
N ILE A 28 27.72 23.93 13.83
CA ILE A 28 27.30 22.54 14.05
C ILE A 28 25.85 22.46 14.57
N VAL A 29 25.29 23.54 15.12
CA VAL A 29 23.93 23.56 15.67
C VAL A 29 22.86 23.96 14.63
N TRP A 30 23.27 24.34 13.42
CA TRP A 30 22.36 24.64 12.31
C TRP A 30 22.28 23.55 11.23
N THR A 31 22.39 22.29 11.60
CA THR A 31 21.68 21.26 10.86
C THR A 31 20.20 21.46 11.18
N PRO A 32 19.31 21.62 10.19
CA PRO A 32 17.91 21.54 10.49
C PRO A 32 17.71 20.20 11.22
N ALA A 33 17.30 20.26 12.47
CA ALA A 33 16.76 19.10 13.14
C ALA A 33 15.67 18.61 12.20
N SER A 34 15.94 17.54 11.46
CA SER A 34 14.87 16.79 10.83
C SER A 34 13.97 16.46 12.00
N SER A 35 12.94 17.27 12.18
CA SER A 35 11.88 16.98 13.12
C SER A 35 11.39 15.61 12.70
N ALA A 36 11.72 14.61 13.50
CA ALA A 36 11.02 13.33 13.49
C ALA A 36 9.59 13.64 13.96
N ALA A 37 8.83 14.36 13.13
CA ALA A 37 7.42 14.48 13.29
C ALA A 37 6.91 13.05 13.15
N LEU A 38 6.35 12.51 14.21
CA LEU A 38 5.45 11.37 14.11
C LEU A 38 4.50 11.69 12.96
N PRO A 39 4.20 10.74 12.06
CA PRO A 39 3.29 10.99 10.95
C PRO A 39 2.05 11.65 11.50
N ALA A 40 1.77 12.87 11.04
CA ALA A 40 0.63 13.66 11.46
C ALA A 40 -0.61 13.08 10.77
N GLY A 41 -1.15 12.00 11.34
CA GLY A 41 -2.35 11.35 10.85
C GLY A 41 -2.51 9.96 11.46
N ASN A 42 -3.75 9.52 11.65
CA ASN A 42 -4.04 8.13 11.95
C ASN A 42 -3.64 7.27 10.74
N ALA A 43 -2.99 6.14 10.99
CA ALA A 43 -2.68 5.18 9.93
C ALA A 43 -3.96 4.80 9.16
N ILE A 44 -3.85 4.67 7.84
CA ILE A 44 -4.94 4.16 7.02
C ILE A 44 -5.02 2.65 7.29
N THR A 45 -6.18 2.21 7.79
CA THR A 45 -6.42 0.81 8.18
C THR A 45 -7.40 0.09 7.27
N ASP A 46 -7.84 0.75 6.19
CA ASP A 46 -8.71 0.18 5.17
C ASP A 46 -7.90 -0.20 3.92
N GLY A 47 -7.87 -1.49 3.59
CA GLY A 47 -7.17 -2.01 2.41
C GLY A 47 -7.66 -1.41 1.09
N LYS A 48 -8.98 -1.13 0.95
CA LYS A 48 -9.52 -0.45 -0.23
C LYS A 48 -8.96 0.98 -0.35
N ALA A 49 -8.82 1.70 0.77
CA ALA A 49 -8.22 3.03 0.77
C ALA A 49 -6.73 2.99 0.42
N LEU A 50 -5.98 2.05 1.01
CA LEU A 50 -4.55 1.85 0.68
C LEU A 50 -4.36 1.57 -0.80
N LEU A 51 -5.18 0.70 -1.40
CA LEU A 51 -5.14 0.43 -2.82
C LEU A 51 -5.43 1.69 -3.65
N ARG A 52 -6.41 2.52 -3.28
CA ARG A 52 -6.64 3.79 -3.98
C ARG A 52 -5.42 4.70 -3.92
N TYR A 53 -4.83 4.90 -2.74
CA TYR A 53 -3.62 5.72 -2.59
C TYR A 53 -2.40 5.17 -3.33
N ALA A 54 -2.31 3.85 -3.51
CA ALA A 54 -1.21 3.20 -4.22
C ALA A 54 -1.25 3.39 -5.75
N LEU A 55 -2.36 3.86 -6.34
CA LEU A 55 -2.42 4.11 -7.78
C LEU A 55 -1.43 5.19 -8.22
N PRO A 56 -0.65 4.95 -9.28
CA PRO A 56 0.36 5.90 -9.78
C PRO A 56 -0.31 7.02 -10.60
N ILE A 57 -1.10 7.87 -9.95
CA ILE A 57 -1.79 8.99 -10.59
C ILE A 57 -1.34 10.31 -9.97
N ASP A 58 -1.23 11.32 -10.84
CA ASP A 58 -0.93 12.71 -10.44
C ASP A 58 -2.12 13.60 -10.81
N ASN A 59 -3.10 13.67 -9.89
CA ASN A 59 -4.23 14.60 -9.97
C ASN A 59 -4.63 15.06 -8.58
N SER A 60 -4.21 16.26 -8.21
CA SER A 60 -4.44 16.83 -6.88
C SER A 60 -5.93 17.00 -6.55
N ASN A 61 -6.79 17.27 -7.56
CA ASN A 61 -8.23 17.40 -7.34
C ASN A 61 -8.87 16.07 -6.94
N VAL A 62 -8.53 14.98 -7.64
CA VAL A 62 -9.04 13.64 -7.32
C VAL A 62 -8.48 13.17 -5.98
N ARG A 63 -7.19 13.38 -5.72
CA ARG A 63 -6.61 13.06 -4.40
C ARG A 63 -7.28 13.83 -3.26
N LYS A 64 -7.64 15.11 -3.49
CA LYS A 64 -8.38 15.90 -2.50
C LYS A 64 -9.84 15.45 -2.35
N LEU A 65 -10.49 15.07 -3.45
CA LEU A 65 -11.81 14.45 -3.43
C LEU A 65 -11.78 13.17 -2.59
N GLN A 66 -10.86 12.25 -2.91
CA GLN A 66 -10.67 10.99 -2.19
C GLN A 66 -10.42 11.24 -0.70
N SER A 67 -9.40 12.03 -0.34
CA SER A 67 -9.03 12.25 1.06
C SER A 67 -10.19 12.85 1.87
N SER A 68 -10.94 13.80 1.30
CA SER A 68 -12.11 14.37 1.98
C SER A 68 -13.19 13.33 2.28
N LEU A 69 -13.45 12.41 1.34
CA LEU A 69 -14.41 11.32 1.55
C LEU A 69 -13.88 10.28 2.55
N GLU A 70 -12.57 9.99 2.53
CA GLU A 70 -11.95 9.06 3.50
C GLU A 70 -12.02 9.61 4.93
N ASP A 71 -11.78 10.91 5.13
CA ASP A 71 -11.78 11.55 6.44
C ASP A 71 -13.14 11.50 7.15
N ILE A 72 -14.25 11.41 6.41
CA ILE A 72 -15.60 11.25 6.97
C ILE A 72 -15.67 10.05 7.93
N ALA A 73 -14.97 8.94 7.62
CA ALA A 73 -14.95 7.76 8.49
C ALA A 73 -14.37 8.08 9.87
N ASN A 74 -13.27 8.83 9.91
CA ASN A 74 -12.62 9.25 11.15
C ASN A 74 -13.54 10.17 11.97
N GLN A 75 -14.26 11.08 11.31
CA GLN A 75 -15.21 11.98 11.96
C GLN A 75 -16.43 11.23 12.52
N LEU A 76 -16.91 10.18 11.84
CA LEU A 76 -18.01 9.33 12.30
C LEU A 76 -17.63 8.51 13.55
N ARG A 77 -16.39 8.00 13.59
CA ARG A 77 -15.87 7.25 14.76
C ARG A 77 -15.69 8.18 15.96
N ALA A 78 -15.21 9.39 15.75
CA ALA A 78 -14.88 10.36 16.82
C ALA A 78 -16.09 11.00 17.51
N ASN A 79 -17.29 10.47 17.36
CA ASN A 79 -18.57 10.95 17.94
C ASN A 79 -18.70 12.48 18.08
N ARG A 80 -19.51 13.12 17.22
CA ARG A 80 -19.96 14.54 17.29
C ARG A 80 -19.25 15.56 16.41
N ARG A 81 -18.57 15.16 15.34
CA ARG A 81 -17.98 16.16 14.44
C ARG A 81 -18.81 16.40 13.17
N TRP A 82 -20.12 16.62 13.31
CA TRP A 82 -21.04 16.83 12.17
C TRP A 82 -20.62 17.98 11.28
N SER A 83 -20.11 19.07 11.86
CA SER A 83 -19.59 20.21 11.07
C SER A 83 -18.36 19.83 10.24
N ALA A 84 -17.50 18.95 10.73
CA ALA A 84 -16.36 18.44 9.98
C ALA A 84 -16.83 17.56 8.81
N ILE A 85 -17.78 16.64 9.05
CA ILE A 85 -18.39 15.82 7.99
C ILE A 85 -19.00 16.72 6.89
N SER A 86 -19.76 17.75 7.26
CA SER A 86 -20.34 18.69 6.29
C SER A 86 -19.26 19.49 5.53
N SER A 87 -18.14 19.82 6.18
CA SER A 87 -16.99 20.46 5.54
C SER A 87 -16.31 19.54 4.53
N ASP A 88 -16.11 18.26 4.89
CA ASP A 88 -15.48 17.27 4.02
C ASP A 88 -16.36 17.00 2.79
N ILE A 89 -17.67 16.84 2.97
CA ILE A 89 -18.63 16.71 1.85
C ILE A 89 -18.62 17.95 0.97
N SER A 90 -18.52 19.14 1.55
CA SER A 90 -18.47 20.40 0.79
C SER A 90 -17.16 20.54 0.01
N THR A 91 -16.05 20.01 0.55
CA THR A 91 -14.76 19.95 -0.14
C THR A 91 -14.83 18.96 -1.30
N ALA A 92 -15.34 17.76 -1.07
CA ALA A 92 -15.54 16.76 -2.11
C ALA A 92 -16.43 17.30 -3.26
N SER A 93 -17.55 17.94 -2.92
CA SER A 93 -18.44 18.57 -3.90
C SER A 93 -17.76 19.66 -4.74
N ARG A 94 -16.84 20.43 -4.14
CA ARG A 94 -16.08 21.45 -4.86
C ARG A 94 -15.08 20.86 -5.85
N MET A 95 -14.45 19.74 -5.49
CA MET A 95 -13.48 19.09 -6.37
C MET A 95 -14.15 18.49 -7.62
N VAL A 96 -15.31 17.86 -7.47
CA VAL A 96 -16.03 17.24 -8.59
C VAL A 96 -16.69 18.25 -9.54
N LYS A 97 -16.98 19.47 -9.05
CA LYS A 97 -17.58 20.56 -9.87
C LYS A 97 -16.63 21.18 -10.90
N ASP A 98 -15.36 20.81 -10.89
CA ASP A 98 -14.38 21.21 -11.91
C ASP A 98 -13.91 19.98 -12.71
N PRO A 99 -14.79 19.41 -13.56
CA PRO A 99 -14.49 18.17 -14.28
C PRO A 99 -13.31 18.33 -15.25
N ALA A 100 -13.03 19.56 -15.72
CA ALA A 100 -11.92 19.80 -16.64
C ALA A 100 -10.56 19.47 -16.00
N LYS A 101 -10.39 19.81 -14.71
CA LYS A 101 -9.16 19.47 -13.98
C LYS A 101 -9.00 18.00 -13.71
N ILE A 102 -10.10 17.29 -13.53
CA ILE A 102 -10.11 15.83 -13.36
C ILE A 102 -9.75 15.17 -14.69
N LEU A 103 -10.45 15.54 -15.77
CA LEU A 103 -10.31 14.96 -17.09
C LEU A 103 -8.94 15.23 -17.73
N ALA A 104 -8.24 16.28 -17.32
CA ALA A 104 -6.89 16.60 -17.82
C ALA A 104 -5.88 15.45 -17.60
N SER A 105 -6.07 14.61 -16.58
CA SER A 105 -5.22 13.45 -16.28
C SER A 105 -5.73 12.14 -16.90
N VAL A 106 -6.93 12.14 -17.50
CA VAL A 106 -7.54 10.95 -18.12
C VAL A 106 -7.17 10.87 -19.59
N PRO A 107 -6.66 9.73 -20.09
CA PRO A 107 -6.45 9.49 -21.51
C PRO A 107 -7.70 9.76 -22.33
N GLN A 108 -7.53 10.29 -23.56
CA GLN A 108 -8.65 10.77 -24.38
C GLN A 108 -9.69 9.69 -24.64
N GLU A 109 -9.26 8.47 -24.90
CA GLU A 109 -10.11 7.31 -25.18
C GLU A 109 -11.00 6.90 -23.99
N ARG A 110 -10.64 7.29 -22.75
CA ARG A 110 -11.37 6.96 -21.52
C ARG A 110 -12.17 8.14 -20.97
N GLN A 111 -12.10 9.33 -21.58
CA GLN A 111 -12.74 10.54 -21.06
C GLN A 111 -14.26 10.46 -21.04
N SER A 112 -14.89 9.74 -21.97
CA SER A 112 -16.36 9.56 -21.95
C SER A 112 -16.79 8.80 -20.68
N GLN A 113 -16.13 7.66 -20.40
CA GLN A 113 -16.41 6.87 -19.21
C GLN A 113 -16.09 7.66 -17.92
N ALA A 114 -15.01 8.43 -17.93
CA ALA A 114 -14.65 9.28 -16.79
C ALA A 114 -15.72 10.35 -16.50
N LYS A 115 -16.36 10.93 -17.53
CA LYS A 115 -17.46 11.87 -17.36
C LYS A 115 -18.67 11.22 -16.69
N ASP A 116 -19.06 10.04 -17.15
CA ASP A 116 -20.18 9.30 -16.56
C ASP A 116 -19.93 8.96 -15.08
N LEU A 117 -18.67 8.64 -14.74
CA LEU A 117 -18.25 8.43 -13.35
C LEU A 117 -18.30 9.73 -12.53
N ILE A 118 -17.82 10.85 -13.08
CA ILE A 118 -17.87 12.17 -12.42
C ILE A 118 -19.32 12.56 -12.11
N ASP A 119 -20.24 12.39 -13.05
CA ASP A 119 -21.65 12.68 -12.85
C ASP A 119 -22.27 11.79 -11.77
N SER A 120 -21.90 10.50 -11.76
CA SER A 120 -22.33 9.54 -10.73
C SER A 120 -21.74 9.88 -9.34
N ILE A 121 -20.49 10.31 -9.28
CA ILE A 121 -19.84 10.78 -8.04
C ILE A 121 -20.55 12.03 -7.52
N GLU A 122 -20.86 12.99 -8.39
CA GLU A 122 -21.57 14.22 -7.99
C GLU A 122 -22.94 13.91 -7.40
N ALA A 123 -23.72 13.03 -8.04
CA ALA A 123 -25.00 12.55 -7.53
C ALA A 123 -24.85 11.84 -6.18
N GLY A 124 -23.86 10.95 -6.05
CA GLY A 124 -23.57 10.24 -4.80
C GLY A 124 -23.17 11.16 -3.66
N ILE A 125 -22.42 12.25 -3.95
CA ILE A 125 -22.07 13.27 -2.95
C ILE A 125 -23.31 14.06 -2.50
N ALA A 126 -24.26 14.34 -3.41
CA ALA A 126 -25.51 14.98 -3.05
C ALA A 126 -26.34 14.10 -2.10
N ASP A 127 -26.44 12.81 -2.39
CA ASP A 127 -27.08 11.83 -1.52
C ASP A 127 -26.39 11.70 -0.16
N LEU A 128 -25.05 11.71 -0.14
CA LEU A 128 -24.26 11.69 1.08
C LEU A 128 -24.53 12.93 1.94
N ARG A 129 -24.71 14.10 1.32
CA ARG A 129 -25.08 15.34 2.01
C ARG A 129 -26.45 15.23 2.68
N GLN A 130 -27.45 14.67 2.00
CA GLN A 130 -28.77 14.46 2.60
C GLN A 130 -28.72 13.56 3.84
N ALA A 131 -27.91 12.48 3.78
CA ALA A 131 -27.72 11.61 4.94
C ALA A 131 -27.00 12.33 6.09
N ALA A 132 -26.04 13.21 5.78
CA ALA A 132 -25.32 13.99 6.79
C ALA A 132 -26.22 15.05 7.45
N ASP A 133 -27.09 15.73 6.69
CA ASP A 133 -28.08 16.68 7.21
C ASP A 133 -29.10 16.01 8.13
N ALA A 134 -29.50 14.78 7.79
CA ALA A 134 -30.34 13.91 8.62
C ALA A 134 -29.58 13.30 9.82
N LYS A 135 -28.25 13.44 9.90
CA LYS A 135 -27.37 12.79 10.89
C LYS A 135 -27.49 11.26 10.92
N ASP A 136 -27.81 10.67 9.78
CA ASP A 136 -27.97 9.22 9.63
C ASP A 136 -26.61 8.55 9.37
N LYS A 137 -26.01 8.05 10.44
CA LYS A 137 -24.68 7.45 10.42
C LYS A 137 -24.59 6.24 9.49
N GLU A 138 -25.59 5.38 9.49
CA GLU A 138 -25.60 4.16 8.70
C GLU A 138 -25.63 4.49 7.20
N ASN A 139 -26.55 5.37 6.79
CA ASN A 139 -26.62 5.84 5.43
C ASN A 139 -25.36 6.60 4.99
N ILE A 140 -24.71 7.36 5.88
CA ILE A 140 -23.43 8.00 5.57
C ILE A 140 -22.37 6.95 5.26
N TRP A 141 -22.24 5.90 6.08
CA TRP A 141 -21.27 4.80 5.84
C TRP A 141 -21.49 4.13 4.49
N MET A 142 -22.73 3.73 4.18
CA MET A 142 -23.06 3.06 2.93
C MET A 142 -22.83 3.95 1.71
N ARG A 143 -23.33 5.20 1.74
CA ARG A 143 -23.22 6.13 0.62
C ARG A 143 -21.77 6.56 0.37
N ARG A 144 -20.99 6.80 1.45
CA ARG A 144 -19.58 7.08 1.38
C ARG A 144 -18.82 5.94 0.71
N ALA A 145 -19.05 4.70 1.13
CA ALA A 145 -18.41 3.52 0.51
C ALA A 145 -18.69 3.47 -0.99
N LYS A 146 -19.93 3.63 -1.40
CA LYS A 146 -20.33 3.64 -2.81
C LYS A 146 -19.65 4.76 -3.61
N VAL A 147 -19.60 5.97 -3.07
CA VAL A 147 -18.92 7.09 -3.76
C VAL A 147 -17.43 6.84 -3.89
N LEU A 148 -16.78 6.26 -2.86
CA LEU A 148 -15.36 5.91 -2.91
C LEU A 148 -15.05 4.76 -3.89
N GLU A 149 -15.97 3.85 -4.15
CA GLU A 149 -15.85 2.86 -5.23
C GLU A 149 -15.79 3.56 -6.59
N LEU A 150 -16.72 4.46 -6.87
CA LEU A 150 -16.71 5.25 -8.10
C LEU A 150 -15.45 6.12 -8.25
N VAL A 151 -14.95 6.70 -7.14
CA VAL A 151 -13.68 7.43 -7.15
C VAL A 151 -12.52 6.51 -7.50
N GLY A 152 -12.48 5.30 -6.96
CA GLY A 152 -11.46 4.30 -7.29
C GLY A 152 -11.49 3.89 -8.76
N GLU A 153 -12.69 3.72 -9.34
CA GLU A 153 -12.85 3.45 -10.79
C GLU A 153 -12.33 4.63 -11.62
N LEU A 154 -12.69 5.86 -11.25
CA LEU A 154 -12.20 7.07 -11.92
C LEU A 154 -10.68 7.18 -11.85
N GLU A 155 -10.07 6.89 -10.70
CA GLU A 155 -8.61 6.89 -10.52
C GLU A 155 -7.93 5.83 -11.40
N GLN A 156 -8.52 4.65 -11.56
CA GLN A 156 -8.02 3.62 -12.47
C GLN A 156 -7.99 4.08 -13.93
N LEU A 157 -8.99 4.86 -14.37
CA LEU A 157 -9.01 5.42 -15.72
C LEU A 157 -7.90 6.44 -15.98
N MET A 158 -7.31 7.03 -14.92
CA MET A 158 -6.21 7.99 -15.02
C MET A 158 -4.84 7.32 -15.18
N VAL A 159 -4.71 6.06 -14.82
CA VAL A 159 -3.45 5.34 -14.99
C VAL A 159 -3.20 5.14 -16.48
N LYS A 160 -2.09 5.68 -17.00
CA LYS A 160 -1.74 5.64 -18.43
C LYS A 160 -1.01 4.34 -18.77
N ASP A 161 0.22 4.25 -18.29
CA ASP A 161 1.12 3.15 -18.55
C ASP A 161 1.69 2.61 -17.23
N PHE A 162 2.32 1.45 -17.31
CA PHE A 162 3.06 0.92 -16.17
C PHE A 162 4.24 1.85 -15.85
N PRO A 163 4.42 2.31 -14.61
CA PRO A 163 5.22 3.51 -14.32
C PRO A 163 6.74 3.31 -14.37
N TYR A 164 7.24 2.07 -14.45
CA TYR A 164 8.68 1.77 -14.44
C TYR A 164 8.99 0.43 -15.10
N GLU A 165 10.28 0.16 -15.33
CA GLU A 165 10.75 -1.14 -15.80
C GLU A 165 11.22 -2.00 -14.63
N VAL A 166 10.80 -3.27 -14.63
CA VAL A 166 11.32 -4.28 -13.69
C VAL A 166 12.77 -4.59 -14.05
N PRO A 167 13.68 -4.73 -13.07
CA PRO A 167 15.09 -5.06 -13.34
C PRO A 167 15.24 -6.28 -14.25
N ALA A 168 16.17 -6.22 -15.19
CA ALA A 168 16.37 -7.25 -16.23
C ALA A 168 16.63 -8.65 -15.64
N GLU A 169 17.22 -8.74 -14.44
CA GLU A 169 17.47 -9.98 -13.73
C GLU A 169 16.19 -10.75 -13.34
N TYR A 170 15.03 -10.04 -13.29
CA TYR A 170 13.72 -10.63 -12.99
C TYR A 170 12.80 -10.72 -14.22
N SER A 171 13.33 -10.46 -15.43
CA SER A 171 12.57 -10.52 -16.68
C SER A 171 12.08 -11.93 -17.04
N ASN A 172 12.69 -12.94 -16.45
CA ASN A 172 12.30 -14.35 -16.56
C ASN A 172 11.16 -14.78 -15.64
N LEU A 173 10.59 -13.86 -14.85
CA LEU A 173 9.46 -14.11 -13.95
C LEU A 173 8.20 -13.47 -14.51
N PRO A 174 7.00 -14.03 -14.22
CA PRO A 174 5.74 -13.39 -14.52
C PRO A 174 5.63 -12.02 -13.84
N GLN A 175 5.05 -11.03 -14.52
CA GLN A 175 4.88 -9.67 -14.01
C GLN A 175 3.43 -9.23 -14.16
N LEU A 176 2.85 -8.65 -13.13
CA LEU A 176 1.55 -8.01 -13.21
C LEU A 176 1.74 -6.50 -13.46
N LYS A 177 1.45 -6.04 -14.68
CA LYS A 177 1.57 -4.62 -15.06
C LYS A 177 0.24 -3.88 -14.90
N GLY A 178 -0.32 -3.95 -13.70
CA GLY A 178 -1.60 -3.40 -13.34
C GLY A 178 -2.12 -4.07 -12.08
N ARG A 179 -3.43 -4.19 -11.95
CA ARG A 179 -4.09 -4.90 -10.86
C ARG A 179 -4.80 -6.14 -11.35
N ALA A 180 -4.98 -7.09 -10.45
CA ALA A 180 -5.88 -8.21 -10.66
C ALA A 180 -6.77 -8.40 -9.43
N THR A 181 -8.02 -8.83 -9.68
CA THR A 181 -8.95 -9.24 -8.63
C THR A 181 -9.05 -10.76 -8.65
N VAL A 182 -8.82 -11.37 -7.49
CA VAL A 182 -8.86 -12.82 -7.31
C VAL A 182 -9.96 -13.17 -6.33
N GLU A 183 -10.85 -14.07 -6.74
CA GLU A 183 -11.80 -14.72 -5.86
C GLU A 183 -11.22 -16.05 -5.41
N MET A 184 -11.18 -16.27 -4.10
CA MET A 184 -10.70 -17.50 -3.50
C MET A 184 -11.82 -18.10 -2.64
N THR A 185 -12.29 -19.27 -3.03
CA THR A 185 -13.26 -20.04 -2.24
C THR A 185 -12.50 -20.92 -1.25
N THR A 186 -12.85 -20.81 0.01
CA THR A 186 -12.25 -21.58 1.09
C THR A 186 -13.29 -22.49 1.74
N THR A 187 -12.87 -23.45 2.56
CA THR A 187 -13.76 -24.31 3.37
C THR A 187 -14.67 -23.51 4.33
N LYS A 188 -14.40 -22.22 4.55
CA LYS A 188 -15.22 -21.34 5.42
C LYS A 188 -16.02 -20.28 4.66
N GLY A 189 -15.84 -20.21 3.35
CA GLY A 189 -16.53 -19.27 2.47
C GLY A 189 -15.59 -18.53 1.52
N PRO A 190 -16.15 -17.69 0.65
CA PRO A 190 -15.36 -16.93 -0.32
C PRO A 190 -14.70 -15.71 0.30
N ILE A 191 -13.51 -15.38 -0.24
CA ILE A 191 -12.82 -14.12 -0.01
C ILE A 191 -12.45 -13.52 -1.36
N THR A 192 -12.47 -12.18 -1.45
CA THR A 192 -12.01 -11.44 -2.63
C THR A 192 -10.82 -10.60 -2.26
N LEU A 193 -9.75 -10.73 -3.04
CA LEU A 193 -8.54 -9.92 -2.86
C LEU A 193 -8.20 -9.16 -4.15
N VAL A 194 -7.64 -7.98 -3.98
CA VAL A 194 -7.03 -7.21 -5.06
C VAL A 194 -5.53 -7.23 -4.87
N VAL A 195 -4.82 -7.69 -5.91
CA VAL A 195 -3.36 -7.69 -5.96
C VAL A 195 -2.86 -6.56 -6.84
N ASP A 196 -1.80 -5.90 -6.39
CA ASP A 196 -1.32 -4.63 -6.94
C ASP A 196 0.07 -4.77 -7.55
N GLY A 197 0.11 -4.94 -8.86
CA GLY A 197 1.34 -5.00 -9.61
C GLY A 197 2.05 -3.65 -9.75
N TYR A 198 1.37 -2.53 -9.50
CA TYR A 198 2.04 -1.22 -9.51
C TYR A 198 3.05 -1.09 -8.35
N SER A 199 2.82 -1.77 -7.25
CA SER A 199 3.72 -1.75 -6.08
C SER A 199 4.64 -2.97 -6.02
N ALA A 200 4.21 -4.14 -6.53
CA ALA A 200 4.97 -5.39 -6.47
C ALA A 200 4.72 -6.27 -7.72
N PRO A 201 5.23 -5.86 -8.89
CA PRO A 201 4.90 -6.50 -10.17
C PRO A 201 5.31 -7.97 -10.26
N VAL A 202 6.48 -8.34 -9.75
CA VAL A 202 6.99 -9.72 -9.85
C VAL A 202 6.25 -10.62 -8.86
N THR A 203 6.06 -10.17 -7.64
CA THR A 203 5.35 -10.94 -6.61
C THR A 203 3.87 -11.12 -6.97
N ALA A 204 3.18 -10.03 -7.36
CA ALA A 204 1.79 -10.08 -7.80
C ALA A 204 1.64 -10.90 -9.09
N GLY A 205 2.59 -10.77 -10.04
CA GLY A 205 2.61 -11.54 -11.27
C GLY A 205 2.78 -13.04 -11.03
N ASN A 206 3.72 -13.43 -10.18
CA ASN A 206 3.91 -14.80 -9.77
C ASN A 206 2.64 -15.38 -9.13
N PHE A 207 2.02 -14.64 -8.21
CA PHE A 207 0.79 -15.08 -7.56
C PHE A 207 -0.36 -15.27 -8.57
N VAL A 208 -0.58 -14.31 -9.47
CA VAL A 208 -1.63 -14.38 -10.49
C VAL A 208 -1.38 -15.53 -11.48
N ASP A 209 -0.13 -15.76 -11.91
CA ASP A 209 0.24 -16.91 -12.73
C ASP A 209 -0.08 -18.23 -12.04
N LEU A 210 0.24 -18.37 -10.77
CA LEU A 210 -0.07 -19.57 -9.98
C LEU A 210 -1.58 -19.78 -9.76
N VAL A 211 -2.35 -18.69 -9.58
CA VAL A 211 -3.82 -18.75 -9.55
C VAL A 211 -4.37 -19.27 -10.88
N GLN A 212 -3.89 -18.73 -12.01
CA GLN A 212 -4.33 -19.16 -13.35
C GLN A 212 -3.98 -20.64 -13.65
N ARG A 213 -2.88 -21.12 -13.10
CA ARG A 213 -2.48 -22.55 -13.18
C ARG A 213 -3.31 -23.46 -12.28
N GLY A 214 -4.18 -22.90 -11.42
CA GLY A 214 -4.92 -23.66 -10.42
C GLY A 214 -4.03 -24.23 -9.31
N PHE A 215 -2.83 -23.69 -9.13
CA PHE A 215 -1.84 -24.22 -8.20
C PHE A 215 -2.36 -24.23 -6.75
N TYR A 216 -3.11 -23.21 -6.36
CA TYR A 216 -3.62 -23.06 -5.01
C TYR A 216 -4.83 -23.96 -4.68
N ASN A 217 -5.45 -24.59 -5.69
CA ASN A 217 -6.66 -25.39 -5.50
C ASN A 217 -6.35 -26.64 -4.67
N GLY A 218 -7.05 -26.81 -3.56
CA GLY A 218 -6.89 -27.91 -2.62
C GLY A 218 -5.78 -27.75 -1.59
N LEU A 219 -4.97 -26.66 -1.65
CA LEU A 219 -3.91 -26.42 -0.67
C LEU A 219 -4.48 -26.04 0.70
N GLU A 220 -3.80 -26.51 1.73
CA GLU A 220 -4.18 -26.29 3.11
C GLU A 220 -3.62 -24.95 3.65
N PHE A 221 -4.30 -24.40 4.63
CA PHE A 221 -3.71 -23.41 5.51
C PHE A 221 -2.80 -24.14 6.49
N ILE A 222 -1.50 -23.87 6.39
CA ILE A 222 -0.45 -24.59 7.16
C ILE A 222 -0.08 -23.91 8.45
N ARG A 223 -0.51 -22.66 8.63
CA ARG A 223 -0.29 -21.85 9.84
C ARG A 223 -1.48 -20.93 10.05
N ALA A 224 -2.04 -20.96 11.25
CA ALA A 224 -3.13 -20.10 11.68
C ALA A 224 -2.87 -19.64 13.11
N GLU A 225 -2.23 -18.49 13.25
CA GLU A 225 -2.01 -17.82 14.53
C GLU A 225 -3.07 -16.75 14.73
N GLU A 226 -3.89 -16.93 15.76
CA GLU A 226 -4.99 -16.02 16.06
C GLU A 226 -4.50 -14.56 16.20
N SER A 227 -5.19 -13.65 15.51
CA SER A 227 -4.88 -12.21 15.49
C SER A 227 -3.47 -11.88 14.97
N TYR A 228 -2.82 -12.78 14.22
CA TYR A 228 -1.50 -12.51 13.66
C TYR A 228 -1.38 -12.90 12.19
N VAL A 229 -1.26 -14.18 11.85
CA VAL A 229 -1.07 -14.62 10.46
C VAL A 229 -1.88 -15.89 10.14
N LEU A 230 -2.32 -15.96 8.88
CA LEU A 230 -2.91 -17.12 8.26
C LEU A 230 -2.15 -17.41 6.98
N GLN A 231 -1.39 -18.51 6.91
CA GLN A 231 -0.47 -18.83 5.81
C GLN A 231 -0.93 -20.06 5.03
N THR A 232 -0.79 -19.99 3.71
CA THR A 232 -1.08 -21.08 2.76
C THR A 232 -0.10 -21.03 1.58
N GLY A 233 -0.28 -21.92 0.60
CA GLY A 233 0.50 -21.93 -0.64
C GLY A 233 1.68 -22.89 -0.60
N ASP A 234 1.76 -23.75 0.40
CA ASP A 234 2.73 -24.83 0.49
C ASP A 234 2.24 -26.04 -0.33
N PRO A 235 2.97 -26.49 -1.36
CA PRO A 235 2.55 -27.65 -2.15
C PRO A 235 2.65 -28.95 -1.35
N ALA A 236 1.87 -29.95 -1.73
CA ALA A 236 2.01 -31.27 -1.14
C ALA A 236 3.37 -31.89 -1.49
N GLY A 237 4.06 -32.44 -0.50
CA GLY A 237 5.34 -33.13 -0.69
C GLY A 237 6.52 -32.44 0.01
N PRO A 238 7.76 -32.70 -0.41
CA PRO A 238 8.96 -32.17 0.24
C PRO A 238 9.31 -30.73 -0.18
N ASP A 239 8.72 -30.22 -1.24
CA ASP A 239 9.01 -28.91 -1.80
C ASP A 239 8.29 -27.82 -0.99
N GLN A 240 9.00 -26.74 -0.66
CA GLN A 240 8.46 -25.64 0.12
C GLN A 240 7.97 -24.47 -0.76
N GLY A 241 7.73 -24.70 -2.06
CA GLY A 241 7.32 -23.69 -3.00
C GLY A 241 7.07 -24.27 -4.38
N PHE A 242 6.77 -23.38 -5.34
CA PHE A 242 6.43 -23.81 -6.69
C PHE A 242 7.68 -24.28 -7.47
N ILE A 243 7.66 -25.52 -7.92
CA ILE A 243 8.62 -26.07 -8.89
C ILE A 243 8.03 -25.88 -10.28
N ASP A 244 8.69 -25.10 -11.13
CA ASP A 244 8.22 -24.85 -12.48
C ASP A 244 8.33 -26.14 -13.33
N PRO A 245 7.20 -26.69 -13.83
CA PRO A 245 7.21 -27.93 -14.58
C PRO A 245 8.02 -27.86 -15.88
N ALA A 246 8.19 -26.67 -16.46
CA ALA A 246 8.96 -26.49 -17.70
C ALA A 246 10.47 -26.60 -17.46
N THR A 247 10.95 -26.19 -16.29
CA THR A 247 12.39 -26.14 -15.97
C THR A 247 12.80 -27.17 -14.92
N GLY A 248 11.86 -27.72 -14.15
CA GLY A 248 12.12 -28.56 -12.99
C GLY A 248 12.80 -27.81 -11.83
N LYS A 249 12.77 -26.47 -11.83
CA LYS A 249 13.46 -25.64 -10.83
C LYS A 249 12.46 -24.90 -9.93
N TYR A 250 12.90 -24.66 -8.71
CA TYR A 250 12.20 -23.77 -7.78
C TYR A 250 12.09 -22.36 -8.38
N ARG A 251 10.89 -21.81 -8.40
CA ARG A 251 10.65 -20.43 -8.85
C ARG A 251 10.76 -19.50 -7.65
N ALA A 252 11.92 -18.90 -7.50
CA ALA A 252 12.16 -17.87 -6.49
C ALA A 252 11.70 -16.49 -7.00
N VAL A 253 11.06 -15.71 -6.14
CA VAL A 253 10.72 -14.30 -6.39
C VAL A 253 11.45 -13.40 -5.42
N PRO A 254 11.86 -12.20 -5.86
CA PRO A 254 12.58 -11.26 -5.01
C PRO A 254 11.65 -10.63 -3.96
N LEU A 255 12.26 -10.16 -2.86
CA LEU A 255 11.63 -9.15 -2.03
C LEU A 255 11.47 -7.87 -2.85
N GLU A 256 10.25 -7.32 -2.91
CA GLU A 256 9.92 -6.08 -3.60
C GLU A 256 9.20 -5.13 -2.63
N ILE A 257 9.70 -3.92 -2.48
CA ILE A 257 9.08 -2.93 -1.60
C ILE A 257 9.10 -1.57 -2.28
N LEU A 258 7.95 -1.12 -2.75
CA LEU A 258 7.79 0.26 -3.20
C LEU A 258 7.59 1.17 -1.99
N VAL A 259 8.44 2.18 -1.87
CA VAL A 259 8.36 3.19 -0.82
C VAL A 259 7.59 4.40 -1.33
N LYS A 260 6.86 5.08 -0.45
CA LYS A 260 6.15 6.31 -0.76
C LYS A 260 7.11 7.35 -1.35
N ASP A 261 6.62 8.08 -2.35
CA ASP A 261 7.35 9.11 -3.09
C ASP A 261 8.53 8.57 -3.95
N GLU A 262 8.66 7.25 -4.09
CA GLU A 262 9.60 6.63 -5.02
C GLU A 262 8.91 6.12 -6.28
N SER A 263 9.67 6.10 -7.38
CA SER A 263 9.16 5.67 -8.69
C SER A 263 9.33 4.19 -8.96
N THR A 264 10.22 3.50 -8.22
CA THR A 264 10.54 2.09 -8.43
C THR A 264 10.69 1.35 -7.11
N PRO A 265 10.30 0.08 -7.02
CA PRO A 265 10.52 -0.73 -5.82
C PRO A 265 12.00 -0.94 -5.49
N THR A 266 12.30 -1.10 -4.21
CA THR A 266 13.55 -1.67 -3.73
C THR A 266 13.47 -3.19 -3.85
N TYR A 267 14.46 -3.82 -4.48
CA TYR A 267 14.51 -5.26 -4.73
C TYR A 267 15.57 -5.97 -3.91
N GLY A 268 15.27 -7.19 -3.48
CA GLY A 268 16.24 -8.16 -2.93
C GLY A 268 16.85 -7.82 -1.59
N ILE A 269 16.44 -6.72 -0.96
CA ILE A 269 16.97 -6.24 0.33
C ILE A 269 15.84 -5.65 1.17
N THR A 270 15.87 -5.87 2.48
CA THR A 270 14.90 -5.23 3.39
C THR A 270 15.19 -3.75 3.55
N LEU A 271 14.17 -2.94 3.87
CA LEU A 271 14.40 -1.51 4.16
C LEU A 271 15.34 -1.30 5.36
N GLU A 272 15.31 -2.23 6.34
CA GLU A 272 16.23 -2.21 7.47
C GLU A 272 17.68 -2.42 7.02
N GLN A 273 17.96 -3.44 6.20
CA GLN A 273 19.30 -3.71 5.64
C GLN A 273 19.79 -2.58 4.74
N ALA A 274 18.86 -1.89 4.06
CA ALA A 274 19.17 -0.70 3.26
C ALA A 274 19.41 0.57 4.11
N GLY A 275 19.30 0.50 5.43
CA GLY A 275 19.37 1.65 6.33
C GLY A 275 18.14 2.56 6.30
N ARG A 276 17.04 2.09 5.71
CA ARG A 276 15.81 2.83 5.40
C ARG A 276 14.64 2.44 6.32
N TYR A 277 14.91 2.06 7.54
CA TYR A 277 13.94 1.54 8.51
C TYR A 277 12.83 2.54 8.90
N ARG A 278 12.93 3.80 8.47
CA ARG A 278 11.90 4.84 8.68
C ARG A 278 11.00 5.07 7.48
N ASP A 279 11.37 4.52 6.34
CA ASP A 279 10.63 4.72 5.11
C ASP A 279 9.34 3.90 5.14
N GLU A 280 8.29 4.47 4.57
CA GLU A 280 6.96 3.87 4.60
C GLU A 280 6.68 3.16 3.27
N PRO A 281 6.38 1.85 3.29
CA PRO A 281 5.89 1.17 2.10
C PRO A 281 4.58 1.79 1.58
N VAL A 282 4.40 1.77 0.26
CA VAL A 282 3.13 2.16 -0.38
C VAL A 282 2.01 1.22 0.07
N LEU A 283 2.31 -0.08 0.18
CA LEU A 283 1.40 -1.08 0.72
C LEU A 283 1.91 -1.55 2.10
N PRO A 284 1.44 -0.94 3.21
CA PRO A 284 1.86 -1.31 4.57
C PRO A 284 0.99 -2.43 5.15
N PHE A 285 1.47 -3.04 6.24
CA PHE A 285 0.71 -3.97 7.09
C PHE A 285 -0.30 -3.27 8.03
N SER A 286 -0.70 -2.05 7.74
CA SER A 286 -1.63 -1.30 8.59
C SER A 286 -3.10 -1.69 8.43
N ALA A 287 -3.45 -2.56 7.47
CA ALA A 287 -4.82 -3.02 7.25
C ALA A 287 -4.97 -4.52 7.54
N TYR A 288 -6.04 -4.89 8.22
CA TYR A 288 -6.45 -6.28 8.38
C TYR A 288 -6.70 -6.93 7.02
N GLY A 289 -6.13 -8.13 6.82
CA GLY A 289 -6.21 -8.86 5.55
C GLY A 289 -5.20 -8.36 4.51
N ALA A 290 -4.09 -7.72 4.93
CA ALA A 290 -2.95 -7.51 4.03
C ALA A 290 -2.40 -8.86 3.56
N VAL A 291 -2.10 -8.96 2.26
CA VAL A 291 -1.60 -10.18 1.62
C VAL A 291 -0.13 -10.01 1.32
N ALA A 292 0.71 -10.86 1.92
CA ALA A 292 2.16 -10.75 1.80
C ALA A 292 2.82 -12.06 1.43
N MET A 293 3.91 -12.00 0.66
CA MET A 293 4.70 -13.16 0.25
C MET A 293 5.50 -13.69 1.44
N ALA A 294 5.32 -14.97 1.75
CA ALA A 294 6.15 -15.67 2.70
C ALA A 294 7.53 -15.99 2.10
N ARG A 295 8.55 -15.92 2.93
CA ARG A 295 9.94 -16.23 2.55
C ARG A 295 10.74 -16.75 3.74
N PRO A 296 11.83 -17.49 3.52
CA PRO A 296 12.78 -17.80 4.59
C PRO A 296 13.37 -16.54 5.20
N GLU A 297 13.61 -16.55 6.52
CA GLU A 297 14.02 -15.34 7.26
C GLU A 297 15.30 -14.71 6.72
N PHE A 298 16.28 -15.54 6.35
CA PHE A 298 17.60 -15.08 5.89
C PHE A 298 17.74 -14.98 4.36
N GLU A 299 16.70 -15.32 3.59
CA GLU A 299 16.71 -15.29 2.14
C GLU A 299 15.70 -14.28 1.60
N THR A 300 16.16 -13.07 1.31
CA THR A 300 15.28 -12.00 0.81
C THR A 300 14.68 -12.31 -0.56
N ASN A 301 15.35 -13.13 -1.36
CA ASN A 301 14.88 -13.59 -2.68
C ASN A 301 14.35 -15.04 -2.66
N GLY A 302 13.93 -15.53 -1.50
CA GLY A 302 13.47 -16.89 -1.31
C GLY A 302 11.95 -17.08 -1.35
N GLY A 303 11.16 -16.05 -1.65
CA GLY A 303 9.73 -16.17 -1.86
C GLY A 303 9.40 -17.08 -3.04
N SER A 304 8.23 -17.74 -3.06
CA SER A 304 7.78 -18.57 -4.17
C SER A 304 6.24 -18.62 -4.27
N SER A 305 5.62 -19.64 -3.72
CA SER A 305 4.16 -19.80 -3.77
C SER A 305 3.47 -19.52 -2.44
N GLN A 306 4.18 -19.65 -1.32
CA GLN A 306 3.60 -19.43 -0.02
C GLN A 306 3.34 -17.94 0.25
N PHE A 307 2.17 -17.65 0.77
CA PHE A 307 1.78 -16.30 1.17
C PHE A 307 0.95 -16.34 2.44
N PHE A 308 0.81 -15.20 3.10
CA PHE A 308 0.01 -15.10 4.30
C PHE A 308 -0.91 -13.88 4.28
N PHE A 309 -2.03 -14.03 4.97
CA PHE A 309 -2.91 -12.94 5.35
C PHE A 309 -2.49 -12.43 6.72
N PHE A 310 -2.34 -11.14 6.86
CA PHE A 310 -2.03 -10.51 8.12
C PHE A 310 -3.33 -10.15 8.86
N LEU A 311 -3.50 -10.72 10.05
CA LEU A 311 -4.75 -10.66 10.81
C LEU A 311 -4.68 -9.72 12.02
N PHE A 312 -3.64 -8.91 12.11
CA PHE A 312 -3.49 -8.00 13.22
C PHE A 312 -4.48 -6.84 13.11
N GLU A 313 -5.17 -6.52 14.22
CA GLU A 313 -6.02 -5.35 14.26
C GLU A 313 -5.18 -4.09 14.45
N PRO A 314 -5.23 -3.14 13.50
CA PRO A 314 -4.38 -1.94 13.55
C PRO A 314 -4.63 -1.06 14.77
N GLU A 315 -5.79 -1.18 15.40
CA GLU A 315 -6.17 -0.42 16.59
C GLU A 315 -5.37 -0.83 17.85
N LEU A 316 -4.74 -2.00 17.81
CA LEU A 316 -3.89 -2.52 18.88
C LEU A 316 -2.41 -2.07 18.77
N THR A 317 -2.01 -1.47 17.64
CA THR A 317 -0.66 -0.95 17.45
C THR A 317 -0.59 0.57 17.69
N PRO A 318 0.54 1.08 18.25
CA PRO A 318 0.81 2.51 18.20
C PRO A 318 0.87 3.01 16.76
N ALA A 319 0.34 4.20 16.51
CA ALA A 319 0.11 4.78 15.21
C ALA A 319 1.20 4.51 14.15
N GLY A 320 0.82 3.77 13.12
CA GLY A 320 1.33 3.95 11.79
C GLY A 320 2.39 3.00 11.30
N ARG A 321 3.04 2.15 12.10
CA ARG A 321 4.09 1.25 11.59
C ARG A 321 3.96 -0.15 12.17
N ASN A 322 3.99 -1.14 11.28
CA ASN A 322 4.10 -2.52 11.67
C ASN A 322 5.58 -2.97 11.60
N LEU A 323 5.98 -3.87 12.49
CA LEU A 323 7.34 -4.43 12.48
C LEU A 323 7.66 -5.24 11.22
N LEU A 324 6.64 -5.67 10.48
CA LEU A 324 6.80 -6.39 9.20
C LEU A 324 6.96 -5.44 8.01
N ASP A 325 6.63 -4.15 8.16
CA ASP A 325 6.81 -3.16 7.11
C ASP A 325 8.29 -3.09 6.67
N GLY A 326 8.51 -3.17 5.37
CA GLY A 326 9.87 -3.18 4.82
C GLY A 326 10.62 -4.50 4.94
N ARG A 327 10.03 -5.56 5.53
CA ARG A 327 10.65 -6.89 5.66
C ARG A 327 9.99 -7.94 4.77
N TYR A 328 8.74 -7.74 4.39
CA TYR A 328 7.98 -8.61 3.50
C TYR A 328 7.33 -7.80 2.40
N THR A 329 7.17 -8.39 1.23
CA THR A 329 6.40 -7.80 0.13
C THR A 329 4.92 -7.95 0.42
N VAL A 330 4.24 -6.84 0.77
CA VAL A 330 2.79 -6.77 0.67
C VAL A 330 2.45 -6.53 -0.79
N PHE A 331 1.61 -7.38 -1.37
CA PHE A 331 1.24 -7.27 -2.78
C PHE A 331 -0.26 -7.14 -3.02
N GLY A 332 -1.06 -7.02 -1.96
CA GLY A 332 -2.50 -6.83 -2.07
C GLY A 332 -3.21 -6.81 -0.73
N TYR A 333 -4.54 -6.72 -0.82
CA TYR A 333 -5.43 -6.74 0.35
C TYR A 333 -6.69 -7.53 0.07
N VAL A 334 -7.21 -8.19 1.10
CA VAL A 334 -8.58 -8.72 1.10
C VAL A 334 -9.56 -7.54 1.16
N ILE A 335 -10.46 -7.49 0.18
CA ILE A 335 -11.44 -6.41 0.04
C ILE A 335 -12.86 -6.83 0.41
N GLU A 336 -13.14 -8.16 0.37
CA GLU A 336 -14.40 -8.78 0.78
C GLU A 336 -14.16 -10.11 1.45
N GLY A 337 -15.04 -10.52 2.35
CA GLY A 337 -14.92 -11.78 3.08
C GLY A 337 -13.89 -11.76 4.22
N LYS A 338 -13.60 -10.58 4.79
CA LYS A 338 -12.65 -10.47 5.93
C LYS A 338 -13.07 -11.31 7.12
N GLU A 339 -14.36 -11.44 7.38
CA GLU A 339 -14.94 -12.27 8.44
C GLU A 339 -14.77 -13.79 8.19
N VAL A 340 -14.40 -14.18 6.97
CA VAL A 340 -14.04 -15.57 6.64
C VAL A 340 -12.64 -15.89 7.16
N LEU A 341 -11.70 -14.92 7.06
CA LEU A 341 -10.33 -15.09 7.55
C LEU A 341 -10.29 -15.46 9.05
N GLU A 342 -11.17 -14.86 9.85
CA GLU A 342 -11.27 -15.15 11.30
C GLU A 342 -11.70 -16.59 11.63
N LYS A 343 -12.38 -17.25 10.67
CA LYS A 343 -12.92 -18.59 10.84
C LYS A 343 -11.97 -19.68 10.36
N LEU A 344 -10.98 -19.32 9.54
CA LEU A 344 -10.02 -20.23 8.97
C LEU A 344 -9.01 -20.71 10.00
N LYS A 345 -8.67 -21.98 9.95
CA LYS A 345 -7.75 -22.65 10.87
C LYS A 345 -6.75 -23.50 10.06
N GLU A 346 -5.70 -23.92 10.73
CA GLU A 346 -4.78 -24.93 10.18
C GLU A 346 -5.54 -26.19 9.76
N GLY A 347 -5.26 -26.67 8.54
CA GLY A 347 -5.95 -27.79 7.90
C GLY A 347 -7.20 -27.39 7.09
N ASP A 348 -7.76 -26.18 7.24
CA ASP A 348 -8.75 -25.66 6.29
C ASP A 348 -8.08 -25.48 4.90
N LYS A 349 -8.89 -25.40 3.83
CA LYS A 349 -8.36 -25.43 2.46
C LYS A 349 -8.82 -24.26 1.62
N VAL A 350 -7.97 -23.91 0.66
CA VAL A 350 -8.36 -23.19 -0.54
C VAL A 350 -9.00 -24.18 -1.49
N GLU A 351 -10.33 -24.18 -1.62
CA GLU A 351 -11.04 -25.09 -2.53
C GLU A 351 -10.79 -24.71 -3.98
N SER A 352 -10.81 -23.40 -4.29
CA SER A 352 -10.45 -22.87 -5.60
C SER A 352 -10.03 -21.41 -5.52
N ALA A 353 -9.15 -21.00 -6.46
CA ALA A 353 -8.80 -19.62 -6.68
C ALA A 353 -8.89 -19.29 -8.16
N ARG A 354 -9.46 -18.12 -8.50
CA ARG A 354 -9.60 -17.67 -9.89
C ARG A 354 -9.43 -16.16 -10.02
N VAL A 355 -8.80 -15.73 -11.10
CA VAL A 355 -8.75 -14.33 -11.47
C VAL A 355 -10.09 -13.94 -12.09
N ILE A 356 -10.78 -12.97 -11.51
CA ILE A 356 -12.09 -12.50 -12.01
C ILE A 356 -11.98 -11.18 -12.77
N ASN A 357 -10.87 -10.46 -12.62
CA ASN A 357 -10.59 -9.21 -13.35
C ASN A 357 -9.07 -8.98 -13.42
N GLY A 358 -8.58 -8.33 -14.47
CA GLY A 358 -7.18 -7.92 -14.60
C GLY A 358 -6.22 -9.01 -15.13
N THR A 359 -6.76 -10.08 -15.73
CA THR A 359 -5.97 -11.14 -16.37
C THR A 359 -5.06 -10.59 -17.48
N GLU A 360 -5.54 -9.59 -18.21
CA GLU A 360 -4.83 -8.90 -19.30
C GLU A 360 -3.58 -8.15 -18.84
N ASN A 361 -3.48 -7.84 -17.55
CA ASN A 361 -2.32 -7.17 -16.96
C ASN A 361 -1.15 -8.13 -16.69
N LEU A 362 -1.38 -9.44 -16.79
CA LEU A 362 -0.32 -10.43 -16.58
C LEU A 362 0.56 -10.55 -17.82
N VAL A 363 1.83 -10.25 -17.64
CA VAL A 363 2.87 -10.41 -18.66
C VAL A 363 3.68 -11.66 -18.31
N GLN A 364 3.62 -12.67 -19.19
CA GLN A 364 4.43 -13.88 -19.06
C GLN A 364 5.87 -13.59 -19.48
N PRO A 365 6.86 -14.26 -18.85
CA PRO A 365 8.25 -14.14 -19.26
C PRO A 365 8.42 -14.58 -20.72
N GLN A 366 9.26 -13.87 -21.48
CA GLN A 366 9.65 -14.33 -22.78
C GLN A 366 10.53 -15.57 -22.59
N VAL A 367 10.08 -16.70 -23.14
CA VAL A 367 10.88 -17.92 -23.18
C VAL A 367 12.05 -17.65 -24.11
N ALA A 368 13.28 -17.64 -23.55
CA ALA A 368 14.50 -17.44 -24.32
C ALA A 368 14.86 -18.69 -25.15
#